data_a5e329fd2222e5f0d52eeea3609f5c0d
#
_entry.id   a5e329fd2222e5f0d52eeea3609f5c0d
#
_cell.length_a   1.000
_cell.length_b   1.000
_cell.length_c   1.000
_cell.angle_alpha   90.00
_cell.angle_beta   90.00
_cell.angle_gamma   90.00
#
_symmetry.space_group_name_H-M   'P 1'
#
loop_
_entity.id
_entity.type
_entity.pdbx_description
1 polymer ?
#
loop_
_entity_poly.entity_id
_entity_poly.type
_entity_poly.pdbx_seq_one_letter_code
_entity_poly.pdbx_strand_id
1 'polypeptide(L)'
;GTGGLTRLVDKRLVRRDVADLFCTKAEGFRARDAVKYTLVDDSFPRSKWDEKIAEVSAASAAKAQRGDVGIPLPPVVSEVSDDGALRTYKYVELSLNADDRVATITIHAPKSPPPADAAALRAEGADTWVFRAFREFDNALLHLRFNHAEFGLITIRTQGDAAAVLAHDGALDALATDWLATEIRLFQARTLRRVDNTARSIFTVVDHGSCFVGSLFELVIAADRSFMLEDDDGEVTVQVSSASAGRLPMSTGITRLQARFMRDSSQIDAALASDGPLDAPQAFDLGLVTLAPDEIDWDDEIRIAIEERVSLSPDALTGIEQNLRFVGAENCDSKIFGRLSAWQNWIFQRPNAVGDEGALTLYGHPTRPKFDWNRT
;
A
#
# COMPACT_ATOMS: atom_id res chain seq x y z
N GLY A 1 14.96 0.60 14.67
CA GLY A 1 13.78 0.41 14.00
C GLY A 1 13.63 0.83 12.54
N THR A 2 14.61 1.48 11.89
CA THR A 2 14.44 1.99 10.51
C THR A 2 14.96 1.02 9.44
N GLY A 3 15.32 -0.21 9.79
CA GLY A 3 15.85 -1.22 8.87
C GLY A 3 17.30 -0.96 8.44
N GLY A 4 18.07 -0.19 9.20
CA GLY A 4 19.47 0.12 8.86
C GLY A 4 20.34 -1.13 8.76
N LEU A 5 20.18 -2.07 9.70
CA LEU A 5 20.94 -3.32 9.71
C LEU A 5 20.66 -4.18 8.46
N THR A 6 19.38 -4.35 8.12
CA THR A 6 18.97 -5.08 6.91
C THR A 6 19.52 -4.41 5.65
N ARG A 7 19.40 -3.06 5.57
CA ARG A 7 19.92 -2.34 4.39
C ARG A 7 21.42 -2.41 4.25
N LEU A 8 22.15 -2.57 5.35
CA LEU A 8 23.60 -2.69 5.33
C LEU A 8 24.03 -3.99 4.62
N VAL A 9 23.38 -5.10 4.90
CA VAL A 9 23.67 -6.41 4.29
C VAL A 9 22.94 -6.61 2.95
N ASP A 10 21.63 -6.32 2.87
CA ASP A 10 20.81 -6.70 1.71
C ASP A 10 20.87 -5.66 0.58
N LYS A 11 21.09 -4.40 0.90
CA LYS A 11 21.13 -3.32 -0.10
C LYS A 11 22.55 -2.82 -0.37
N ARG A 12 23.34 -2.58 0.67
CA ARG A 12 24.71 -2.11 0.55
C ARG A 12 25.68 -3.26 0.27
N LEU A 13 25.26 -4.50 0.52
CA LEU A 13 26.00 -5.74 0.33
C LEU A 13 27.30 -5.80 1.13
N VAL A 14 27.28 -5.20 2.32
CA VAL A 14 28.38 -5.33 3.26
C VAL A 14 28.43 -6.76 3.77
N ARG A 15 29.60 -7.34 3.80
CA ARG A 15 29.80 -8.69 4.32
C ARG A 15 29.30 -8.79 5.77
N ARG A 16 28.52 -9.84 6.10
CA ARG A 16 27.79 -9.96 7.36
C ARG A 16 28.66 -9.80 8.61
N ASP A 17 29.85 -10.41 8.63
CA ASP A 17 30.79 -10.33 9.75
C ASP A 17 31.34 -8.90 9.96
N VAL A 18 31.57 -8.17 8.86
CA VAL A 18 31.96 -6.76 8.89
C VAL A 18 30.80 -5.87 9.36
N ALA A 19 29.57 -6.18 8.92
CA ALA A 19 28.38 -5.49 9.37
C ALA A 19 28.16 -5.70 10.88
N ASP A 20 28.34 -6.90 11.40
CA ASP A 20 28.29 -7.20 12.82
C ASP A 20 29.33 -6.38 13.60
N LEU A 21 30.59 -6.44 13.17
CA LEU A 21 31.68 -5.65 13.78
C LEU A 21 31.37 -4.15 13.77
N PHE A 22 30.83 -3.61 12.66
CA PHE A 22 30.47 -2.19 12.56
C PHE A 22 29.34 -1.83 13.50
N CYS A 23 28.32 -2.65 13.61
CA CYS A 23 27.12 -2.36 14.41
C CYS A 23 27.38 -2.49 15.93
N THR A 24 28.42 -3.21 16.33
CA THR A 24 28.75 -3.45 17.75
C THR A 24 29.94 -2.62 18.25
N LYS A 25 30.64 -1.93 17.36
CA LYS A 25 31.81 -1.11 17.72
C LYS A 25 31.41 0.34 17.99
N ALA A 26 31.47 0.78 19.24
CA ALA A 26 31.06 2.11 19.67
C ALA A 26 31.86 3.24 19.00
N GLU A 27 33.17 3.04 18.76
CA GLU A 27 34.03 4.04 18.13
C GLU A 27 33.83 4.16 16.61
N GLY A 28 33.09 3.21 16.00
CA GLY A 28 32.93 3.14 14.55
C GLY A 28 34.20 2.78 13.81
N PHE A 29 34.24 3.01 12.50
CA PHE A 29 35.42 2.80 11.66
C PHE A 29 36.05 4.13 11.22
N ARG A 30 37.37 4.10 11.05
CA ARG A 30 38.08 5.20 10.37
C ARG A 30 37.69 5.21 8.88
N ALA A 31 37.76 6.38 8.26
CA ALA A 31 37.36 6.57 6.87
C ALA A 31 37.99 5.55 5.90
N ARG A 32 39.28 5.26 6.05
CA ARG A 32 40.00 4.27 5.24
C ARG A 32 39.40 2.86 5.38
N ASP A 33 39.05 2.46 6.59
CA ASP A 33 38.47 1.15 6.85
C ASP A 33 37.00 1.10 6.38
N ALA A 34 36.27 2.21 6.49
CA ALA A 34 34.91 2.31 5.98
C ALA A 34 34.86 2.12 4.46
N VAL A 35 35.81 2.69 3.70
CA VAL A 35 35.94 2.42 2.25
C VAL A 35 36.34 0.97 1.99
N LYS A 36 37.36 0.45 2.69
CA LYS A 36 37.82 -0.94 2.56
C LYS A 36 36.70 -1.96 2.74
N TYR A 37 35.79 -1.70 3.67
CA TYR A 37 34.68 -2.58 4.00
C TYR A 37 33.38 -2.21 3.29
N THR A 38 33.42 -1.35 2.28
CA THR A 38 32.28 -0.93 1.47
C THR A 38 31.12 -0.26 2.25
N LEU A 39 31.40 0.23 3.44
CA LEU A 39 30.43 1.01 4.23
C LEU A 39 30.13 2.35 3.58
N VAL A 40 31.14 2.95 2.95
CA VAL A 40 31.04 4.17 2.13
C VAL A 40 31.75 3.96 0.80
N ASP A 41 31.42 4.75 -0.21
CA ASP A 41 32.01 4.62 -1.55
C ASP A 41 33.42 5.18 -1.61
N ASP A 42 33.66 6.30 -0.91
CA ASP A 42 34.97 6.97 -0.89
C ASP A 42 35.16 7.78 0.38
N SER A 43 36.39 8.30 0.57
CA SER A 43 36.74 9.18 1.69
C SER A 43 37.77 10.23 1.26
N PHE A 44 37.53 11.47 1.62
CA PHE A 44 38.39 12.58 1.24
C PHE A 44 38.90 13.37 2.46
N PRO A 45 40.14 13.91 2.41
CA PRO A 45 40.59 14.86 3.40
C PRO A 45 39.70 16.11 3.42
N ARG A 46 39.50 16.69 4.60
CA ARG A 46 38.67 17.89 4.75
C ARG A 46 39.14 19.06 3.83
N SER A 47 40.42 19.18 3.62
CA SER A 47 41.01 20.20 2.75
C SER A 47 40.67 20.06 1.26
N LYS A 48 40.20 18.86 0.84
CA LYS A 48 39.80 18.57 -0.54
C LYS A 48 38.31 18.23 -0.68
N TRP A 49 37.55 18.40 0.39
CA TRP A 49 36.16 17.95 0.46
C TRP A 49 35.30 18.59 -0.63
N ASP A 50 35.29 19.93 -0.71
CA ASP A 50 34.42 20.67 -1.63
C ASP A 50 34.77 20.37 -3.09
N GLU A 51 36.09 20.31 -3.42
CA GLU A 51 36.56 19.92 -4.75
C GLU A 51 36.07 18.51 -5.12
N LYS A 52 36.26 17.55 -4.23
CA LYS A 52 35.91 16.15 -4.50
C LYS A 52 34.40 15.92 -4.54
N ILE A 53 33.63 16.60 -3.72
CA ILE A 53 32.16 16.53 -3.81
C ILE A 53 31.67 17.13 -5.13
N ALA A 54 32.24 18.25 -5.59
CA ALA A 54 31.90 18.81 -6.89
C ALA A 54 32.23 17.84 -8.03
N GLU A 55 33.41 17.19 -7.99
CA GLU A 55 33.83 16.19 -8.98
C GLU A 55 32.88 14.97 -9.01
N VAL A 56 32.57 14.38 -7.84
CA VAL A 56 31.66 13.23 -7.72
C VAL A 56 30.24 13.59 -8.15
N SER A 57 29.78 14.78 -7.78
CA SER A 57 28.46 15.29 -8.18
C SER A 57 28.37 15.47 -9.70
N ALA A 58 29.40 16.07 -10.33
CA ALA A 58 29.47 16.23 -11.78
C ALA A 58 29.50 14.88 -12.52
N ALA A 59 30.30 13.93 -12.00
CA ALA A 59 30.39 12.59 -12.56
C ALA A 59 29.06 11.81 -12.43
N SER A 60 28.32 12.02 -11.35
CA SER A 60 26.99 11.44 -11.14
C SER A 60 25.95 12.08 -12.06
N ALA A 61 25.98 13.40 -12.22
CA ALA A 61 25.10 14.13 -13.12
C ALA A 61 25.33 13.71 -14.58
N ALA A 62 26.59 13.52 -14.99
CA ALA A 62 26.93 13.06 -16.34
C ALA A 62 26.42 11.64 -16.67
N LYS A 63 26.17 10.81 -15.65
CA LYS A 63 25.57 9.48 -15.80
C LYS A 63 24.05 9.50 -15.83
N ALA A 64 23.42 10.64 -15.53
CA ALA A 64 21.97 10.76 -15.54
C ALA A 64 21.46 10.61 -16.97
N GLN A 65 20.58 9.63 -17.20
CA GLN A 65 20.01 9.36 -18.51
C GLN A 65 18.83 10.29 -18.85
N ARG A 66 18.32 11.02 -17.87
CA ARG A 66 17.24 12.00 -18.02
C ARG A 66 17.86 13.35 -18.28
N GLY A 67 17.44 13.98 -19.38
CA GLY A 67 17.80 15.38 -19.65
C GLY A 67 17.13 16.33 -18.63
N ASP A 68 17.17 17.63 -18.92
CA ASP A 68 16.55 18.68 -18.10
C ASP A 68 15.01 18.67 -18.28
N VAL A 69 14.38 17.50 -18.06
CA VAL A 69 12.93 17.31 -18.17
C VAL A 69 12.34 17.00 -16.81
N GLY A 70 11.24 17.68 -16.52
CA GLY A 70 10.51 17.48 -15.27
C GLY A 70 9.16 18.18 -15.32
N ILE A 71 8.34 17.93 -14.32
CA ILE A 71 7.08 18.64 -14.09
C ILE A 71 7.08 19.25 -12.69
N PRO A 72 6.41 20.40 -12.47
CA PRO A 72 6.16 20.91 -11.13
C PRO A 72 5.29 19.93 -10.32
N LEU A 73 5.63 19.77 -9.05
CA LEU A 73 4.83 18.98 -8.09
C LEU A 73 4.28 19.90 -7.03
N PRO A 74 3.13 20.55 -7.26
CA PRO A 74 2.49 21.37 -6.24
C PRO A 74 2.09 20.51 -5.02
N PRO A 75 1.99 21.11 -3.82
CA PRO A 75 1.47 20.43 -2.65
C PRO A 75 0.08 19.83 -2.91
N VAL A 76 -0.19 18.68 -2.32
CA VAL A 76 -1.53 18.10 -2.28
C VAL A 76 -2.33 18.88 -1.22
N VAL A 77 -3.37 19.55 -1.65
CA VAL A 77 -4.26 20.35 -0.78
C VAL A 77 -5.61 19.64 -0.65
N SER A 78 -6.26 19.83 0.49
CA SER A 78 -7.61 19.33 0.78
C SER A 78 -8.39 20.33 1.57
N GLU A 79 -9.70 20.31 1.41
CA GLU A 79 -10.65 20.96 2.28
C GLU A 79 -10.97 20.04 3.45
N VAL A 80 -11.23 20.62 4.61
CA VAL A 80 -11.54 19.87 5.83
C VAL A 80 -12.82 20.44 6.41
N SER A 81 -13.77 19.58 6.77
CA SER A 81 -15.00 19.98 7.46
C SER A 81 -14.71 20.58 8.83
N ASP A 82 -15.64 21.38 9.34
CA ASP A 82 -15.47 22.11 10.62
C ASP A 82 -15.23 21.18 11.80
N ASP A 83 -15.79 19.97 11.77
CA ASP A 83 -15.61 18.92 12.78
C ASP A 83 -14.35 18.06 12.55
N GLY A 84 -13.64 18.27 11.42
CA GLY A 84 -12.46 17.50 11.04
C GLY A 84 -12.75 16.07 10.56
N ALA A 85 -14.02 15.65 10.50
CA ALA A 85 -14.39 14.28 10.16
C ALA A 85 -14.33 13.98 8.65
N LEU A 86 -14.41 14.99 7.80
CA LEU A 86 -14.30 14.84 6.35
C LEU A 86 -13.14 15.66 5.80
N ARG A 87 -12.32 15.02 4.97
CA ARG A 87 -11.23 15.64 4.19
C ARG A 87 -11.45 15.37 2.72
N THR A 88 -11.74 16.43 1.95
CA THR A 88 -12.05 16.34 0.52
C THR A 88 -10.88 16.86 -0.32
N TYR A 89 -10.37 16.01 -1.19
CA TYR A 89 -9.44 16.34 -2.25
C TYR A 89 -10.20 16.46 -3.59
N LYS A 90 -9.48 16.61 -4.67
CA LYS A 90 -10.13 16.69 -6.00
C LYS A 90 -10.75 15.35 -6.45
N TYR A 91 -10.06 14.24 -6.17
CA TYR A 91 -10.46 12.89 -6.58
C TYR A 91 -10.54 11.89 -5.43
N VAL A 92 -10.23 12.30 -4.22
CA VAL A 92 -10.25 11.42 -3.06
C VAL A 92 -10.99 12.10 -1.92
N GLU A 93 -11.78 11.32 -1.20
CA GLU A 93 -12.39 11.73 0.06
C GLU A 93 -11.92 10.81 1.18
N LEU A 94 -11.64 11.36 2.34
CA LEU A 94 -11.36 10.64 3.57
C LEU A 94 -12.40 11.05 4.61
N SER A 95 -13.25 10.11 4.99
CA SER A 95 -14.22 10.25 6.06
C SER A 95 -13.79 9.46 7.29
N LEU A 96 -13.94 10.08 8.47
CA LEU A 96 -13.53 9.52 9.76
C LEU A 96 -14.77 9.28 10.64
N ASN A 97 -15.12 8.02 10.87
CA ASN A 97 -16.11 7.63 11.86
C ASN A 97 -15.40 7.27 13.17
N ALA A 98 -15.37 8.21 14.10
CA ALA A 98 -14.66 8.05 15.37
C ALA A 98 -15.34 7.03 16.30
N ASP A 99 -16.67 6.94 16.25
CA ASP A 99 -17.45 6.04 17.11
C ASP A 99 -17.14 4.58 16.77
N ASP A 100 -17.05 4.26 15.49
CA ASP A 100 -16.72 2.91 15.00
C ASP A 100 -15.21 2.72 14.78
N ARG A 101 -14.40 3.76 14.89
CA ARG A 101 -12.95 3.75 14.58
C ARG A 101 -12.64 3.25 13.17
N VAL A 102 -13.48 3.64 12.21
CA VAL A 102 -13.37 3.29 10.80
C VAL A 102 -13.08 4.54 9.99
N ALA A 103 -12.07 4.48 9.14
CA ALA A 103 -11.79 5.50 8.14
C ALA A 103 -12.23 4.99 6.78
N THR A 104 -13.04 5.77 6.06
CA THR A 104 -13.45 5.44 4.69
C THR A 104 -12.71 6.33 3.70
N ILE A 105 -12.06 5.73 2.72
CA ILE A 105 -11.42 6.41 1.61
C ILE A 105 -12.21 6.10 0.35
N THR A 106 -12.75 7.13 -0.31
CA THR A 106 -13.45 7.01 -1.60
C THR A 106 -12.59 7.64 -2.69
N ILE A 107 -12.33 6.89 -3.76
CA ILE A 107 -11.59 7.35 -4.94
C ILE A 107 -12.57 7.55 -6.08
N HIS A 108 -12.59 8.76 -6.65
CA HIS A 108 -13.49 9.11 -7.75
C HIS A 108 -12.81 8.92 -9.10
N ALA A 109 -13.56 8.35 -10.06
CA ALA A 109 -13.15 8.22 -11.45
C ALA A 109 -12.90 9.60 -12.09
N PRO A 110 -12.12 9.66 -13.18
CA PRO A 110 -11.90 10.89 -13.94
C PRO A 110 -13.20 11.36 -14.62
N LYS A 111 -13.36 12.70 -14.69
CA LYS A 111 -14.45 13.34 -15.44
C LYS A 111 -14.02 13.89 -16.79
N SER A 112 -12.71 13.93 -17.04
CA SER A 112 -12.12 14.39 -18.30
C SER A 112 -11.59 13.20 -19.13
N PRO A 113 -11.47 13.32 -20.45
CA PRO A 113 -10.83 12.30 -21.25
C PRO A 113 -9.34 12.13 -20.88
N PRO A 114 -8.76 10.95 -21.13
CA PRO A 114 -7.33 10.73 -20.89
C PRO A 114 -6.45 11.58 -21.84
N PRO A 115 -5.18 11.84 -21.47
CA PRO A 115 -4.23 12.52 -22.34
C PRO A 115 -4.04 11.73 -23.64
N ALA A 116 -4.16 12.41 -24.78
CA ALA A 116 -4.12 11.78 -26.09
C ALA A 116 -2.69 11.34 -26.50
N ASP A 117 -1.67 12.02 -25.99
CA ASP A 117 -0.27 11.78 -26.31
C ASP A 117 0.67 12.26 -25.18
N ALA A 118 1.97 12.04 -25.36
CA ALA A 118 2.99 12.46 -24.40
C ALA A 118 3.05 13.99 -24.18
N ALA A 119 2.69 14.80 -25.16
CA ALA A 119 2.68 16.25 -25.02
C ALA A 119 1.50 16.70 -24.15
N ALA A 120 0.31 16.12 -24.36
CA ALA A 120 -0.86 16.32 -23.52
C ALA A 120 -0.61 15.84 -22.08
N LEU A 121 0.00 14.66 -21.90
CA LEU A 121 0.37 14.14 -20.59
C LEU A 121 1.30 15.12 -19.83
N ARG A 122 2.30 15.69 -20.51
CA ARG A 122 3.20 16.69 -19.90
C ARG A 122 2.51 18.02 -19.61
N ALA A 123 1.56 18.41 -20.45
CA ALA A 123 0.78 19.64 -20.24
C ALA A 123 -0.12 19.54 -19.01
N GLU A 124 -0.77 18.39 -18.79
CA GLU A 124 -1.52 18.09 -17.57
C GLU A 124 -0.59 17.95 -16.36
N GLY A 125 0.53 17.28 -16.55
CA GLY A 125 1.56 17.11 -15.54
C GLY A 125 1.04 16.47 -14.25
N ALA A 126 1.17 17.19 -13.12
CA ALA A 126 0.74 16.71 -11.81
C ALA A 126 -0.79 16.62 -11.64
N ASP A 127 -1.56 17.19 -12.58
CA ASP A 127 -3.03 17.19 -12.55
C ASP A 127 -3.65 16.03 -13.34
N THR A 128 -2.84 15.28 -14.11
CA THR A 128 -3.28 14.02 -14.74
C THR A 128 -3.97 13.15 -13.72
N TRP A 129 -5.19 12.68 -14.02
CA TRP A 129 -6.02 11.98 -13.04
C TRP A 129 -5.29 10.84 -12.33
N VAL A 130 -4.68 9.92 -13.09
CA VAL A 130 -3.99 8.77 -12.51
C VAL A 130 -2.92 9.20 -11.49
N PHE A 131 -2.15 10.24 -11.83
CA PHE A 131 -1.10 10.71 -10.92
C PHE A 131 -1.69 11.45 -9.73
N ARG A 132 -2.65 12.34 -9.96
CA ARG A 132 -3.25 13.16 -8.92
C ARG A 132 -4.06 12.32 -7.92
N ALA A 133 -4.93 11.43 -8.39
CA ALA A 133 -5.72 10.57 -7.53
C ALA A 133 -4.84 9.69 -6.64
N PHE A 134 -3.78 9.09 -7.18
CA PHE A 134 -2.83 8.31 -6.38
C PHE A 134 -1.99 9.16 -5.42
N ARG A 135 -1.68 10.43 -5.75
CA ARG A 135 -1.02 11.36 -4.80
C ARG A 135 -1.97 11.74 -3.65
N GLU A 136 -3.23 11.98 -3.93
CA GLU A 136 -4.25 12.29 -2.94
C GLU A 136 -4.53 11.08 -2.05
N PHE A 137 -4.63 9.89 -2.62
CA PHE A 137 -4.75 8.63 -1.89
C PHE A 137 -3.54 8.34 -1.00
N ASP A 138 -2.33 8.52 -1.49
CA ASP A 138 -1.09 8.41 -0.70
C ASP A 138 -1.08 9.40 0.47
N ASN A 139 -1.56 10.63 0.24
CA ASN A 139 -1.66 11.66 1.27
C ASN A 139 -2.70 11.28 2.33
N ALA A 140 -3.87 10.76 1.95
CA ALA A 140 -4.91 10.29 2.88
C ALA A 140 -4.40 9.14 3.76
N LEU A 141 -3.71 8.15 3.18
CA LEU A 141 -3.09 7.06 3.93
C LEU A 141 -2.03 7.55 4.92
N LEU A 142 -1.19 8.51 4.51
CA LEU A 142 -0.19 9.12 5.40
C LEU A 142 -0.84 9.97 6.49
N HIS A 143 -1.91 10.71 6.17
CA HIS A 143 -2.67 11.46 7.15
C HIS A 143 -3.22 10.57 8.25
N LEU A 144 -3.87 9.46 7.89
CA LEU A 144 -4.31 8.45 8.85
C LEU A 144 -3.16 7.92 9.69
N ARG A 145 -2.06 7.56 9.05
CA ARG A 145 -0.91 6.95 9.72
C ARG A 145 -0.32 7.84 10.81
N PHE A 146 -0.22 9.15 10.55
CA PHE A 146 0.51 10.07 11.44
C PHE A 146 -0.40 10.83 12.40
N ASN A 147 -1.68 11.00 12.09
CA ASN A 147 -2.57 11.85 12.86
C ASN A 147 -3.72 11.11 13.55
N HIS A 148 -4.01 9.87 13.12
CA HIS A 148 -5.18 9.12 13.57
C HIS A 148 -4.80 7.70 13.97
N ALA A 149 -4.07 7.57 15.07
CA ALA A 149 -3.58 6.28 15.56
C ALA A 149 -4.72 5.32 15.98
N GLU A 150 -5.85 5.88 16.43
CA GLU A 150 -7.01 5.20 16.95
C GLU A 150 -7.83 4.43 15.91
N PHE A 151 -7.77 4.81 14.63
CA PHE A 151 -8.50 4.13 13.56
C PHE A 151 -7.83 2.80 13.19
N GLY A 152 -8.50 1.70 13.43
CA GLY A 152 -7.97 0.35 13.21
C GLY A 152 -8.31 -0.26 11.86
N LEU A 153 -9.38 0.23 11.21
CA LEU A 153 -9.89 -0.26 9.93
C LEU A 153 -9.98 0.88 8.92
N ILE A 154 -9.58 0.60 7.69
CA ILE A 154 -9.79 1.45 6.53
C ILE A 154 -10.74 0.72 5.58
N THR A 155 -11.86 1.31 5.24
CA THR A 155 -12.69 0.89 4.13
C THR A 155 -12.31 1.68 2.89
N ILE A 156 -12.15 1.02 1.75
CA ILE A 156 -11.85 1.66 0.47
C ILE A 156 -13.05 1.46 -0.44
N ARG A 157 -13.52 2.55 -1.02
CA ARG A 157 -14.58 2.61 -2.01
C ARG A 157 -14.09 3.33 -3.25
N THR A 158 -14.73 3.09 -4.37
CA THR A 158 -14.53 3.86 -5.61
C THR A 158 -15.88 4.32 -6.12
N GLN A 159 -15.92 5.41 -6.89
CA GLN A 159 -17.15 5.89 -7.47
C GLN A 159 -16.92 6.56 -8.82
N GLY A 160 -17.73 6.22 -9.80
CA GLY A 160 -17.78 6.84 -11.12
C GLY A 160 -17.70 5.87 -12.28
N ASP A 161 -17.29 6.37 -13.44
CA ASP A 161 -17.28 5.62 -14.68
C ASP A 161 -16.04 4.68 -14.79
N ALA A 162 -16.30 3.38 -14.80
CA ALA A 162 -15.27 2.35 -14.96
C ALA A 162 -14.56 2.47 -16.34
N ALA A 163 -15.29 2.80 -17.40
CA ALA A 163 -14.71 2.94 -18.73
C ALA A 163 -13.72 4.12 -18.78
N ALA A 164 -14.01 5.21 -18.05
CA ALA A 164 -13.08 6.33 -17.95
C ALA A 164 -11.79 5.95 -17.22
N VAL A 165 -11.87 5.15 -16.14
CA VAL A 165 -10.67 4.63 -15.45
C VAL A 165 -9.81 3.78 -16.38
N LEU A 166 -10.42 2.82 -17.11
CA LEU A 166 -9.71 1.97 -18.07
C LEU A 166 -9.08 2.78 -19.20
N ALA A 167 -9.77 3.81 -19.70
CA ALA A 167 -9.25 4.68 -20.74
C ALA A 167 -7.98 5.44 -20.29
N HIS A 168 -7.95 5.94 -19.05
CA HIS A 168 -6.78 6.60 -18.49
C HIS A 168 -5.61 5.63 -18.25
N ASP A 169 -5.87 4.42 -17.76
CA ASP A 169 -4.85 3.38 -17.65
C ASP A 169 -4.30 2.99 -19.02
N GLY A 170 -5.17 2.82 -20.01
CA GLY A 170 -4.79 2.51 -21.39
C GLY A 170 -3.94 3.61 -22.05
N ALA A 171 -4.23 4.87 -21.76
CA ALA A 171 -3.41 5.99 -22.26
C ALA A 171 -1.98 5.95 -21.70
N LEU A 172 -1.81 5.64 -20.40
CA LEU A 172 -0.47 5.43 -19.83
C LEU A 172 0.23 4.21 -20.42
N ASP A 173 -0.53 3.16 -20.78
CA ASP A 173 0.02 1.98 -21.42
C ASP A 173 0.54 2.27 -22.82
N ALA A 174 -0.21 3.03 -23.60
CA ALA A 174 0.20 3.48 -24.91
C ALA A 174 1.46 4.36 -24.86
N LEU A 175 1.71 5.02 -23.73
CA LEU A 175 2.86 5.89 -23.48
C LEU A 175 3.95 5.21 -22.63
N ALA A 176 4.05 3.89 -22.61
CA ALA A 176 4.95 3.12 -21.73
C ALA A 176 6.44 3.46 -21.90
N THR A 177 6.86 4.04 -23.05
CA THR A 177 8.24 4.50 -23.30
C THR A 177 8.48 5.95 -22.90
N ASP A 178 7.43 6.73 -22.60
CA ASP A 178 7.57 8.10 -22.12
C ASP A 178 8.02 8.11 -20.66
N TRP A 179 8.94 9.00 -20.33
CA TRP A 179 9.50 9.10 -18.98
C TRP A 179 8.44 9.45 -17.93
N LEU A 180 7.49 10.35 -18.26
CA LEU A 180 6.46 10.78 -17.30
C LEU A 180 5.44 9.67 -17.05
N ALA A 181 5.00 8.97 -18.10
CA ALA A 181 4.13 7.80 -17.94
C ALA A 181 4.80 6.72 -17.09
N THR A 182 6.09 6.48 -17.30
CA THR A 182 6.89 5.56 -16.47
C THR A 182 6.94 5.99 -15.00
N GLU A 183 7.20 7.28 -14.73
CA GLU A 183 7.24 7.79 -13.35
C GLU A 183 5.87 7.72 -12.66
N ILE A 184 4.79 7.99 -13.39
CA ILE A 184 3.42 7.84 -12.85
C ILE A 184 3.17 6.38 -12.47
N ARG A 185 3.54 5.43 -13.30
CA ARG A 185 3.43 3.99 -13.01
C ARG A 185 4.23 3.57 -11.78
N LEU A 186 5.47 4.04 -11.68
CA LEU A 186 6.32 3.78 -10.51
C LEU A 186 5.73 4.39 -9.24
N PHE A 187 5.08 5.55 -9.35
CA PHE A 187 4.39 6.18 -8.24
C PHE A 187 3.15 5.40 -7.81
N GLN A 188 2.31 4.93 -8.76
CA GLN A 188 1.18 4.04 -8.48
C GLN A 188 1.65 2.79 -7.73
N ALA A 189 2.66 2.09 -8.27
CA ALA A 189 3.23 0.91 -7.64
C ALA A 189 3.75 1.21 -6.22
N ARG A 190 4.36 2.37 -5.99
CA ARG A 190 4.82 2.80 -4.67
C ARG A 190 3.66 3.02 -3.70
N THR A 191 2.58 3.67 -4.15
CA THR A 191 1.40 3.92 -3.33
C THR A 191 0.70 2.61 -2.95
N LEU A 192 0.54 1.70 -3.91
CA LEU A 192 -0.01 0.37 -3.64
C LEU A 192 0.86 -0.44 -2.66
N ARG A 193 2.20 -0.34 -2.75
CA ARG A 193 3.09 -0.94 -1.74
C ARG A 193 2.92 -0.31 -0.36
N ARG A 194 2.49 0.94 -0.27
CA ARG A 194 2.12 1.54 1.02
C ARG A 194 0.85 0.91 1.57
N VAL A 195 -0.14 0.59 0.71
CA VAL A 195 -1.32 -0.20 1.10
C VAL A 195 -0.87 -1.54 1.67
N ASP A 196 -0.04 -2.29 0.95
CA ASP A 196 0.49 -3.57 1.39
C ASP A 196 1.22 -3.48 2.75
N ASN A 197 1.90 -2.34 3.03
CA ASN A 197 2.67 -2.10 4.25
C ASN A 197 1.91 -1.35 5.36
N THR A 198 0.63 -1.08 5.17
CA THR A 198 -0.20 -0.43 6.19
C THR A 198 -0.54 -1.42 7.29
N ALA A 199 -0.28 -1.06 8.55
CA ALA A 199 -0.55 -1.93 9.71
C ALA A 199 -2.02 -1.91 10.15
N ARG A 200 -2.90 -1.25 9.42
CA ARG A 200 -4.35 -1.27 9.64
C ARG A 200 -4.99 -2.31 8.74
N SER A 201 -6.11 -2.85 9.21
CA SER A 201 -6.95 -3.69 8.35
C SER A 201 -7.56 -2.86 7.22
N ILE A 202 -7.71 -3.46 6.07
CA ILE A 202 -8.27 -2.83 4.87
C ILE A 202 -9.39 -3.70 4.34
N PHE A 203 -10.58 -3.12 4.21
CA PHE A 203 -11.71 -3.72 3.51
C PHE A 203 -12.01 -2.92 2.24
N THR A 204 -12.34 -3.60 1.15
CA THR A 204 -12.91 -2.96 -0.03
C THR A 204 -14.39 -3.28 -0.13
N VAL A 205 -15.18 -2.28 -0.49
CA VAL A 205 -16.63 -2.37 -0.63
C VAL A 205 -16.98 -1.99 -2.05
N VAL A 206 -17.44 -2.98 -2.81
CA VAL A 206 -17.81 -2.87 -4.22
C VAL A 206 -19.32 -2.91 -4.30
N ASP A 207 -19.93 -1.76 -4.55
CA ASP A 207 -21.38 -1.57 -4.62
C ASP A 207 -21.77 -0.68 -5.83
N HIS A 208 -23.01 -0.27 -5.91
CA HIS A 208 -23.50 0.56 -7.01
C HIS A 208 -22.65 1.82 -7.23
N GLY A 209 -22.29 2.07 -8.48
CA GLY A 209 -21.42 3.17 -8.88
C GLY A 209 -19.94 2.96 -8.62
N SER A 210 -19.53 1.81 -8.10
CA SER A 210 -18.12 1.45 -7.95
C SER A 210 -17.41 1.32 -9.31
N CYS A 211 -16.13 1.68 -9.35
CA CYS A 211 -15.29 1.58 -10.53
C CYS A 211 -13.94 0.89 -10.21
N PHE A 212 -14.01 -0.25 -9.52
CA PHE A 212 -12.83 -1.07 -9.23
C PHE A 212 -12.39 -1.85 -10.48
N VAL A 213 -11.77 -1.14 -11.40
CA VAL A 213 -11.23 -1.69 -12.66
C VAL A 213 -9.78 -1.24 -12.84
N GLY A 214 -9.04 -1.93 -13.66
CA GLY A 214 -7.68 -1.54 -14.02
C GLY A 214 -6.76 -1.39 -12.81
N SER A 215 -6.10 -0.24 -12.69
CA SER A 215 -5.21 0.05 -11.56
C SER A 215 -5.95 0.16 -10.22
N LEU A 216 -7.23 0.51 -10.19
CA LEU A 216 -8.02 0.55 -8.97
C LEU A 216 -8.46 -0.86 -8.53
N PHE A 217 -8.54 -1.85 -9.43
CA PHE A 217 -8.80 -3.23 -9.06
C PHE A 217 -7.69 -3.82 -8.17
N GLU A 218 -6.46 -3.34 -8.28
CA GLU A 218 -5.36 -3.72 -7.38
C GLU A 218 -5.69 -3.50 -5.90
N LEU A 219 -6.57 -2.55 -5.57
CA LEU A 219 -7.01 -2.30 -4.21
C LEU A 219 -7.92 -3.42 -3.68
N VAL A 220 -8.76 -4.00 -4.54
CA VAL A 220 -9.62 -5.15 -4.18
C VAL A 220 -8.77 -6.35 -3.79
N ILE A 221 -7.71 -6.62 -4.57
CA ILE A 221 -6.82 -7.77 -4.33
C ILE A 221 -5.85 -7.48 -3.17
N ALA A 222 -5.53 -6.22 -2.91
CA ALA A 222 -4.67 -5.81 -1.78
C ALA A 222 -5.38 -5.82 -0.43
N ALA A 223 -6.71 -5.78 -0.42
CA ALA A 223 -7.51 -5.73 0.79
C ALA A 223 -7.45 -7.06 1.58
N ASP A 224 -7.62 -6.97 2.90
CA ASP A 224 -7.72 -8.13 3.77
C ASP A 224 -9.04 -8.87 3.60
N ARG A 225 -10.10 -8.10 3.28
CA ARG A 225 -11.41 -8.61 2.83
C ARG A 225 -11.97 -7.69 1.75
N SER A 226 -12.60 -8.27 0.76
CA SER A 226 -13.35 -7.55 -0.27
C SER A 226 -14.79 -8.05 -0.28
N PHE A 227 -15.72 -7.12 -0.20
CA PHE A 227 -17.16 -7.35 -0.25
C PHE A 227 -17.66 -6.83 -1.60
N MET A 228 -18.42 -7.59 -2.31
CA MET A 228 -19.02 -7.21 -3.58
C MET A 228 -20.50 -7.53 -3.56
N LEU A 229 -21.33 -6.52 -3.79
CA LEU A 229 -22.77 -6.68 -3.81
C LEU A 229 -23.18 -7.57 -5.01
N GLU A 230 -23.90 -8.66 -4.71
CA GLU A 230 -24.60 -9.42 -5.72
C GLU A 230 -25.96 -8.75 -5.95
N ASP A 231 -26.02 -7.92 -6.98
CA ASP A 231 -27.22 -7.19 -7.39
C ASP A 231 -28.00 -7.96 -8.48
N ASP A 232 -29.33 -7.86 -8.44
CA ASP A 232 -30.21 -8.58 -9.37
C ASP A 232 -30.01 -8.18 -10.85
N ASP A 233 -29.58 -6.94 -11.09
CA ASP A 233 -29.40 -6.38 -12.44
C ASP A 233 -27.97 -6.62 -13.00
N GLY A 234 -27.02 -7.09 -12.19
CA GLY A 234 -25.62 -7.33 -12.58
C GLY A 234 -24.86 -6.06 -12.97
N GLU A 235 -25.26 -4.91 -12.41
CA GLU A 235 -24.62 -3.62 -12.69
C GLU A 235 -23.34 -3.42 -11.87
N VAL A 236 -23.25 -4.08 -10.69
CA VAL A 236 -22.07 -4.02 -9.85
C VAL A 236 -21.00 -4.96 -10.40
N THR A 237 -19.92 -4.41 -10.92
CA THR A 237 -18.86 -5.17 -11.58
C THR A 237 -17.47 -4.76 -11.14
N VAL A 238 -16.52 -5.68 -11.30
CA VAL A 238 -15.08 -5.44 -11.24
C VAL A 238 -14.43 -5.89 -12.55
N GLN A 239 -13.26 -5.36 -12.88
CA GLN A 239 -12.55 -5.79 -14.08
C GLN A 239 -11.04 -5.85 -13.87
N VAL A 240 -10.49 -7.03 -14.14
CA VAL A 240 -9.05 -7.27 -14.22
C VAL A 240 -8.50 -6.62 -15.50
N SER A 241 -7.28 -6.14 -15.46
CA SER A 241 -6.60 -5.59 -16.64
C SER A 241 -5.13 -6.00 -16.68
N SER A 242 -4.44 -5.55 -17.72
CA SER A 242 -2.98 -5.65 -17.83
C SER A 242 -2.21 -5.05 -16.65
N ALA A 243 -2.83 -4.18 -15.84
CA ALA A 243 -2.23 -3.63 -14.63
C ALA A 243 -1.87 -4.74 -13.63
N SER A 244 -2.72 -5.77 -13.51
CA SER A 244 -2.52 -6.92 -12.62
C SER A 244 -1.51 -7.97 -13.14
N ALA A 245 -1.07 -7.85 -14.39
CA ALA A 245 -0.14 -8.77 -15.04
C ALA A 245 1.36 -8.46 -14.76
N GLY A 246 1.67 -7.60 -13.75
CA GLY A 246 3.04 -7.31 -13.31
C GLY A 246 3.49 -5.87 -13.43
N ARG A 247 2.63 -4.95 -13.88
CA ARG A 247 2.97 -3.51 -13.97
C ARG A 247 3.04 -2.82 -12.61
N LEU A 248 2.29 -3.32 -11.63
CA LEU A 248 2.16 -2.75 -10.29
C LEU A 248 2.61 -3.75 -9.21
N PRO A 249 3.89 -4.19 -9.20
CA PRO A 249 4.34 -5.27 -8.33
C PRO A 249 4.36 -4.86 -6.86
N MET A 250 4.18 -5.85 -5.99
CA MET A 250 4.43 -5.73 -4.56
C MET A 250 5.92 -5.51 -4.24
N SER A 251 6.24 -5.19 -2.98
CA SER A 251 7.63 -5.03 -2.52
C SER A 251 8.48 -6.29 -2.70
N THR A 252 7.85 -7.45 -2.71
CA THR A 252 8.47 -8.77 -2.95
C THR A 252 8.77 -9.06 -4.42
N GLY A 253 8.33 -8.19 -5.34
CA GLY A 253 8.53 -8.34 -6.79
C GLY A 253 7.49 -9.22 -7.49
N ILE A 254 6.55 -9.81 -6.77
CA ILE A 254 5.42 -10.57 -7.34
C ILE A 254 4.18 -9.70 -7.51
N THR A 255 3.21 -10.14 -8.31
CA THR A 255 1.90 -9.49 -8.42
C THR A 255 1.02 -9.83 -7.22
N ARG A 256 -0.03 -9.02 -6.98
CA ARG A 256 -1.03 -9.34 -5.95
C ARG A 256 -1.84 -10.58 -6.30
N LEU A 257 -2.10 -10.83 -7.59
CA LEU A 257 -2.68 -12.09 -8.05
C LEU A 257 -1.80 -13.29 -7.70
N GLN A 258 -0.48 -13.19 -7.94
CA GLN A 258 0.47 -14.24 -7.53
C GLN A 258 0.50 -14.43 -6.01
N ALA A 259 0.40 -13.36 -5.24
CA ALA A 259 0.32 -13.44 -3.79
C ALA A 259 -0.98 -14.12 -3.31
N ARG A 260 -2.10 -13.84 -3.98
CA ARG A 260 -3.41 -14.40 -3.64
C ARG A 260 -3.51 -15.89 -3.99
N PHE A 261 -3.02 -16.28 -5.15
CA PHE A 261 -3.17 -17.64 -5.70
C PHE A 261 -1.88 -18.47 -5.64
N MET A 262 -1.09 -18.34 -4.60
CA MET A 262 0.21 -19.05 -4.48
C MET A 262 0.10 -20.56 -4.62
N ARG A 263 -1.03 -21.14 -4.24
CA ARG A 263 -1.26 -22.60 -4.32
C ARG A 263 -1.59 -23.06 -5.73
N ASP A 264 -2.27 -22.22 -6.48
CA ASP A 264 -2.82 -22.58 -7.81
C ASP A 264 -2.62 -21.43 -8.80
N SER A 265 -1.55 -21.50 -9.57
CA SER A 265 -1.25 -20.49 -10.58
C SER A 265 -2.24 -20.48 -11.76
N SER A 266 -3.04 -21.55 -11.97
CA SER A 266 -4.05 -21.57 -13.03
C SER A 266 -5.17 -20.56 -12.77
N GLN A 267 -5.43 -20.20 -11.52
CA GLN A 267 -6.35 -19.13 -11.15
C GLN A 267 -5.87 -17.74 -11.61
N ILE A 268 -4.55 -17.55 -11.65
CA ILE A 268 -3.96 -16.30 -12.17
C ILE A 268 -4.24 -16.18 -13.66
N ASP A 269 -4.02 -17.28 -14.40
CA ASP A 269 -4.26 -17.31 -15.83
C ASP A 269 -5.75 -17.14 -16.15
N ALA A 270 -6.64 -17.75 -15.37
CA ALA A 270 -8.09 -17.58 -15.48
C ALA A 270 -8.52 -16.13 -15.22
N ALA A 271 -7.99 -15.50 -14.16
CA ALA A 271 -8.28 -14.10 -13.84
C ALA A 271 -7.80 -13.15 -14.94
N LEU A 272 -6.58 -13.36 -15.47
CA LEU A 272 -6.02 -12.53 -16.54
C LEU A 272 -6.64 -12.78 -17.91
N ALA A 273 -7.24 -13.94 -18.12
CA ALA A 273 -7.97 -14.29 -19.35
C ALA A 273 -9.42 -13.82 -19.33
N SER A 274 -9.94 -13.30 -18.20
CA SER A 274 -11.29 -12.74 -18.15
C SER A 274 -11.40 -11.55 -19.11
N ASP A 275 -12.38 -11.58 -19.98
CA ASP A 275 -12.62 -10.53 -20.98
C ASP A 275 -13.83 -9.69 -20.55
N GLY A 276 -13.56 -8.48 -20.11
CA GLY A 276 -14.59 -7.53 -19.69
C GLY A 276 -14.91 -7.53 -18.19
N PRO A 277 -16.04 -6.90 -17.83
CA PRO A 277 -16.49 -6.80 -16.44
C PRO A 277 -16.97 -8.17 -15.92
N LEU A 278 -16.72 -8.40 -14.64
CA LEU A 278 -17.16 -9.58 -13.89
C LEU A 278 -18.19 -9.14 -12.86
N ASP A 279 -19.32 -9.80 -12.80
CA ASP A 279 -20.31 -9.66 -11.73
C ASP A 279 -19.86 -10.32 -10.42
N ALA A 280 -20.66 -10.20 -9.36
CA ALA A 280 -20.28 -10.69 -8.04
C ALA A 280 -20.11 -12.22 -7.99
N PRO A 281 -21.01 -13.05 -8.54
CA PRO A 281 -20.81 -14.50 -8.63
C PRO A 281 -19.54 -14.89 -9.39
N GLN A 282 -19.28 -14.29 -10.55
CA GLN A 282 -18.10 -14.56 -11.36
C GLN A 282 -16.81 -14.18 -10.63
N ALA A 283 -16.77 -13.00 -10.02
CA ALA A 283 -15.62 -12.54 -9.26
C ALA A 283 -15.37 -13.40 -8.01
N PHE A 284 -16.42 -13.87 -7.36
CA PHE A 284 -16.33 -14.77 -6.21
C PHE A 284 -15.82 -16.16 -6.64
N ASP A 285 -16.38 -16.75 -7.68
CA ASP A 285 -15.97 -18.06 -8.19
C ASP A 285 -14.51 -18.08 -8.67
N LEU A 286 -14.05 -16.97 -9.25
CA LEU A 286 -12.64 -16.77 -9.60
C LEU A 286 -11.75 -16.45 -8.39
N GLY A 287 -12.32 -16.32 -7.18
CA GLY A 287 -11.59 -15.99 -5.96
C GLY A 287 -11.02 -14.56 -5.93
N LEU A 288 -11.55 -13.65 -6.72
CA LEU A 288 -11.12 -12.26 -6.82
C LEU A 288 -11.70 -11.39 -5.70
N VAL A 289 -12.88 -11.72 -5.19
CA VAL A 289 -13.48 -11.11 -4.02
C VAL A 289 -13.62 -12.13 -2.88
N THR A 290 -13.76 -11.65 -1.64
CA THR A 290 -13.83 -12.52 -0.48
C THR A 290 -15.24 -12.96 -0.18
N LEU A 291 -16.22 -12.07 -0.34
CA LEU A 291 -17.63 -12.28 -0.04
C LEU A 291 -18.47 -11.56 -1.09
N ALA A 292 -19.57 -12.20 -1.48
CA ALA A 292 -20.54 -11.68 -2.44
C ALA A 292 -21.97 -11.82 -1.87
N PRO A 293 -22.33 -11.03 -0.82
CA PRO A 293 -23.67 -11.05 -0.26
C PRO A 293 -24.68 -10.42 -1.22
N ASP A 294 -25.92 -10.91 -1.18
CA ASP A 294 -27.04 -10.30 -1.89
C ASP A 294 -27.53 -9.00 -1.22
N GLU A 295 -28.47 -8.32 -1.85
CA GLU A 295 -29.02 -7.05 -1.36
C GLU A 295 -29.65 -7.15 0.05
N ILE A 296 -30.18 -8.32 0.42
CA ILE A 296 -30.85 -8.53 1.70
C ILE A 296 -29.86 -8.56 2.83
N ASP A 297 -28.76 -9.26 2.65
CA ASP A 297 -27.73 -9.47 3.68
C ASP A 297 -26.59 -8.43 3.61
N TRP A 298 -26.54 -7.57 2.59
CA TRP A 298 -25.45 -6.65 2.30
C TRP A 298 -25.02 -5.78 3.46
N ASP A 299 -25.95 -5.02 4.01
CA ASP A 299 -25.64 -4.05 5.08
C ASP A 299 -25.24 -4.76 6.38
N ASP A 300 -25.90 -5.87 6.70
CA ASP A 300 -25.62 -6.63 7.91
C ASP A 300 -24.27 -7.34 7.85
N GLU A 301 -23.93 -7.98 6.73
CA GLU A 301 -22.64 -8.65 6.55
C GLU A 301 -21.45 -7.68 6.70
N ILE A 302 -21.55 -6.51 6.08
CA ILE A 302 -20.50 -5.49 6.18
C ILE A 302 -20.42 -4.94 7.61
N ARG A 303 -21.57 -4.60 8.21
CA ARG A 303 -21.62 -4.08 9.58
C ARG A 303 -21.02 -5.06 10.58
N ILE A 304 -21.42 -6.32 10.53
CA ILE A 304 -20.91 -7.36 11.41
C ILE A 304 -19.39 -7.54 11.24
N ALA A 305 -18.92 -7.60 9.99
CA ALA A 305 -17.49 -7.73 9.69
C ALA A 305 -16.67 -6.56 10.21
N ILE A 306 -17.19 -5.33 10.13
CA ILE A 306 -16.57 -4.12 10.67
C ILE A 306 -16.53 -4.20 12.20
N GLU A 307 -17.68 -4.44 12.86
CA GLU A 307 -17.79 -4.54 14.32
C GLU A 307 -16.83 -5.59 14.90
N GLU A 308 -16.78 -6.77 14.29
CA GLU A 308 -15.83 -7.82 14.66
C GLU A 308 -14.38 -7.33 14.55
N ARG A 309 -14.02 -6.75 13.40
CA ARG A 309 -12.64 -6.33 13.12
C ARG A 309 -12.16 -5.24 14.06
N VAL A 310 -12.98 -4.21 14.30
CA VAL A 310 -12.61 -3.09 15.18
C VAL A 310 -12.66 -3.46 16.67
N SER A 311 -13.30 -4.57 17.04
CA SER A 311 -13.32 -5.06 18.42
C SER A 311 -12.01 -5.72 18.86
N LEU A 312 -11.15 -6.07 17.91
CA LEU A 312 -9.87 -6.76 18.18
C LEU A 312 -8.80 -5.79 18.70
N SER A 313 -7.90 -6.32 19.52
CA SER A 313 -6.73 -5.54 19.98
C SER A 313 -5.95 -4.92 18.82
N PRO A 314 -5.64 -3.62 18.86
CA PRO A 314 -4.85 -2.96 17.81
C PRO A 314 -3.45 -3.58 17.66
N ASP A 315 -2.85 -4.05 18.76
CA ASP A 315 -1.55 -4.73 18.73
C ASP A 315 -1.65 -6.06 17.97
N ALA A 316 -2.71 -6.85 18.25
CA ALA A 316 -2.96 -8.12 17.57
C ALA A 316 -3.24 -7.91 16.07
N LEU A 317 -4.04 -6.91 15.71
CA LEU A 317 -4.29 -6.55 14.30
C LEU A 317 -3.00 -6.18 13.58
N THR A 318 -2.14 -5.35 14.18
CA THR A 318 -0.84 -5.01 13.61
C THR A 318 0.00 -6.28 13.36
N GLY A 319 0.01 -7.21 14.30
CA GLY A 319 0.71 -8.50 14.14
C GLY A 319 0.12 -9.35 13.02
N ILE A 320 -1.20 -9.45 12.92
CA ILE A 320 -1.91 -10.19 11.86
C ILE A 320 -1.53 -9.62 10.48
N GLU A 321 -1.70 -8.31 10.28
CA GLU A 321 -1.44 -7.67 8.99
C GLU A 321 0.02 -7.85 8.55
N GLN A 322 0.97 -7.69 9.47
CA GLN A 322 2.40 -7.87 9.17
C GLN A 322 2.78 -9.31 8.82
N ASN A 323 2.04 -10.29 9.27
CA ASN A 323 2.32 -11.70 8.98
C ASN A 323 1.57 -12.25 7.77
N LEU A 324 0.35 -11.80 7.49
CA LEU A 324 -0.46 -12.32 6.40
C LEU A 324 -0.16 -11.67 5.04
N ARG A 325 0.18 -10.39 5.00
CA ARG A 325 0.33 -9.65 3.73
C ARG A 325 1.62 -9.93 2.96
N PHE A 326 2.66 -10.45 3.60
CA PHE A 326 3.96 -10.66 2.95
C PHE A 326 4.18 -12.12 2.57
N VAL A 327 3.37 -12.63 1.65
CA VAL A 327 3.56 -13.95 1.05
C VAL A 327 4.65 -13.90 -0.03
N GLY A 328 5.27 -15.03 -0.34
CA GLY A 328 6.20 -15.14 -1.47
C GLY A 328 7.62 -15.54 -1.09
N ALA A 329 8.62 -14.87 -1.64
CA ALA A 329 10.03 -15.32 -1.74
C ALA A 329 10.74 -15.65 -0.42
N GLU A 330 10.31 -15.13 0.72
CA GLU A 330 10.85 -15.50 2.02
C GLU A 330 10.34 -16.88 2.43
N ASN A 331 11.22 -17.76 2.93
CA ASN A 331 10.80 -19.10 3.33
C ASN A 331 10.03 -19.11 4.68
N CYS A 332 9.36 -20.24 4.96
CA CYS A 332 8.52 -20.38 6.14
C CYS A 332 9.34 -20.22 7.44
N ASP A 333 10.53 -20.78 7.50
CA ASP A 333 11.39 -20.74 8.69
C ASP A 333 11.81 -19.31 9.03
N SER A 334 12.24 -18.52 8.05
CA SER A 334 12.62 -17.13 8.29
C SER A 334 11.42 -16.27 8.70
N LYS A 335 10.22 -16.56 8.17
CA LYS A 335 8.99 -15.87 8.58
C LYS A 335 8.62 -16.19 10.03
N ILE A 336 8.65 -17.46 10.40
CA ILE A 336 8.29 -17.90 11.77
C ILE A 336 9.33 -17.40 12.77
N PHE A 337 10.59 -17.70 12.56
CA PHE A 337 11.63 -17.44 13.55
C PHE A 337 12.17 -16.02 13.54
N GLY A 338 12.20 -15.37 12.40
CA GLY A 338 12.69 -13.99 12.28
C GLY A 338 11.61 -12.92 12.46
N ARG A 339 10.40 -13.17 12.00
CA ARG A 339 9.33 -12.17 11.95
C ARG A 339 8.21 -12.45 12.95
N LEU A 340 7.56 -13.60 12.84
CA LEU A 340 6.43 -13.95 13.71
C LEU A 340 6.85 -13.98 15.19
N SER A 341 8.01 -14.60 15.49
CA SER A 341 8.53 -14.64 16.85
C SER A 341 8.82 -13.25 17.41
N ALA A 342 9.35 -12.34 16.59
CA ALA A 342 9.57 -10.95 17.00
C ALA A 342 8.25 -10.23 17.31
N TRP A 343 7.24 -10.36 16.46
CA TRP A 343 5.91 -9.78 16.68
C TRP A 343 5.20 -10.38 17.89
N GLN A 344 5.27 -11.69 18.04
CA GLN A 344 4.67 -12.39 19.18
C GLN A 344 5.31 -11.95 20.50
N ASN A 345 6.65 -11.90 20.56
CA ASN A 345 7.35 -11.44 21.75
C ASN A 345 7.02 -9.98 22.10
N TRP A 346 6.84 -9.13 21.08
CA TRP A 346 6.42 -7.76 21.28
C TRP A 346 5.00 -7.66 21.84
N ILE A 347 4.03 -8.40 21.26
CA ILE A 347 2.63 -8.41 21.69
C ILE A 347 2.51 -8.88 23.15
N PHE A 348 3.21 -9.95 23.54
CA PHE A 348 3.16 -10.48 24.90
C PHE A 348 3.77 -9.59 25.98
N GLN A 349 4.31 -8.45 25.62
CA GLN A 349 4.78 -7.43 26.56
C GLN A 349 3.86 -6.18 26.59
N ARG A 350 2.81 -6.18 25.79
CA ARG A 350 1.91 -5.03 25.65
C ARG A 350 0.78 -5.07 26.68
N PRO A 351 0.38 -3.91 27.27
CA PRO A 351 -0.74 -3.86 28.21
C PRO A 351 -2.04 -4.44 27.64
N ASN A 352 -2.32 -4.22 26.34
CA ASN A 352 -3.51 -4.79 25.67
C ASN A 352 -3.54 -6.33 25.68
N ALA A 353 -2.39 -6.98 25.84
CA ALA A 353 -2.31 -8.44 25.95
C ALA A 353 -2.25 -8.91 27.41
N VAL A 354 -1.34 -8.35 28.20
CA VAL A 354 -0.96 -8.89 29.53
C VAL A 354 -1.23 -7.94 30.72
N GLY A 355 -1.78 -6.74 30.46
CA GLY A 355 -2.23 -5.86 31.54
C GLY A 355 -3.48 -6.43 32.26
N ASP A 356 -3.91 -5.79 33.35
CA ASP A 356 -5.04 -6.26 34.17
C ASP A 356 -6.34 -6.43 33.37
N GLU A 357 -6.58 -5.57 32.39
CA GLU A 357 -7.73 -5.62 31.48
C GLU A 357 -7.36 -6.21 30.09
N GLY A 358 -6.16 -6.78 29.94
CA GLY A 358 -5.65 -7.31 28.69
C GLY A 358 -6.28 -8.64 28.26
N ALA A 359 -6.23 -8.92 26.96
CA ALA A 359 -6.89 -10.07 26.36
C ALA A 359 -6.44 -11.43 26.92
N LEU A 360 -5.15 -11.59 27.21
CA LEU A 360 -4.62 -12.85 27.78
C LEU A 360 -4.94 -13.00 29.27
N THR A 361 -4.91 -11.89 30.01
CA THR A 361 -5.23 -11.88 31.44
C THR A 361 -6.70 -12.24 31.68
N LEU A 362 -7.59 -11.73 30.82
CA LEU A 362 -9.02 -11.98 30.91
C LEU A 362 -9.48 -13.19 30.09
N TYR A 363 -8.57 -13.96 29.50
CA TYR A 363 -8.94 -15.15 28.74
C TYR A 363 -9.68 -16.16 29.60
N GLY A 364 -10.90 -16.53 29.21
CA GLY A 364 -11.78 -17.43 29.97
C GLY A 364 -12.59 -16.75 31.07
N HIS A 365 -12.44 -15.44 31.29
CA HIS A 365 -13.28 -14.67 32.20
C HIS A 365 -14.54 -14.12 31.48
N PRO A 366 -15.65 -13.88 32.19
CA PRO A 366 -16.86 -13.30 31.60
C PRO A 366 -16.71 -11.83 31.23
N THR A 367 -15.70 -11.15 31.78
CA THR A 367 -15.41 -9.73 31.50
C THR A 367 -14.69 -9.60 30.19
N ARG A 368 -15.15 -8.70 29.33
CA ARG A 368 -14.46 -8.40 28.07
C ARG A 368 -13.19 -7.57 28.33
N PRO A 369 -12.10 -7.82 27.61
CA PRO A 369 -10.90 -7.00 27.71
C PRO A 369 -11.18 -5.57 27.25
N LYS A 370 -10.40 -4.62 27.79
CA LYS A 370 -10.38 -3.23 27.34
C LYS A 370 -9.01 -2.91 26.76
N PHE A 371 -9.02 -2.16 25.67
CA PHE A 371 -7.81 -1.84 24.92
C PHE A 371 -7.53 -0.36 24.88
N ASP A 372 -6.26 0.01 24.94
CA ASP A 372 -5.77 1.29 24.44
C ASP A 372 -5.75 1.22 22.91
N TRP A 373 -6.58 2.04 22.29
CA TRP A 373 -6.76 2.06 20.86
C TRP A 373 -5.65 2.80 20.10
N ASN A 374 -4.78 3.52 20.79
CA ASN A 374 -3.64 4.17 20.15
C ASN A 374 -2.68 3.11 19.61
N ARG A 375 -2.44 3.17 18.32
CA ARG A 375 -1.55 2.23 17.64
C ARG A 375 -0.10 2.69 17.75
N THR A 376 0.80 1.75 17.69
CA THR A 376 2.25 2.01 17.74
C THR A 376 2.90 2.05 16.37
#